data_f863b1276fae2c9b97654681f74b577d
#
_entry.id   f863b1276fae2c9b97654681f74b577d
#
_cell.length_a   1.000
_cell.length_b   1.000
_cell.length_c   1.000
_cell.angle_alpha   90.00
_cell.angle_beta   90.00
_cell.angle_gamma   90.00
#
_symmetry.space_group_name_H-M   'P 1'
#
loop_
_entity.id
_entity.type
_entity.pdbx_description
1 polymer ?
#
loop_
_entity_poly.entity_id
_entity_poly.type
_entity_poly.pdbx_seq_one_letter_code
_entity_poly.pdbx_strand_id
1 'polypeptide(L)'
;MTINPLDYEDLIAQILAGENIDMESFMSFVGPNPKEHARNMADNPFALASFFHFIIETTLECLFAVRTHTTKCQVEDRMGIFGYVSGYFGVVEAQGRGSLHVHMLLWLKYAPNTDEMLDLLMQP
;
A
#
# COMPACT_ATOMS: atom_id res chain seq x y z
N MET A 1 -7.81 -3.33 8.16
CA MET A 1 -7.17 -2.14 7.58
C MET A 1 -7.45 -2.13 6.09
N THR A 2 -7.60 -0.96 5.49
CA THR A 2 -7.71 -0.82 4.02
C THR A 2 -6.60 0.11 3.53
N ILE A 3 -5.92 -0.27 2.46
CA ILE A 3 -4.95 0.58 1.76
C ILE A 3 -5.53 0.88 0.39
N ASN A 4 -5.65 2.17 0.09
CA ASN A 4 -6.18 2.68 -1.17
C ASN A 4 -5.19 3.74 -1.71
N PRO A 5 -4.23 3.33 -2.53
CA PRO A 5 -3.30 4.28 -3.14
C PRO A 5 -4.02 5.22 -4.11
N LEU A 6 -3.63 6.49 -4.11
CA LEU A 6 -4.11 7.49 -5.06
C LEU A 6 -3.33 7.37 -6.39
N ASP A 7 -3.58 6.29 -7.11
CA ASP A 7 -2.85 5.87 -8.30
C ASP A 7 -2.89 6.87 -9.46
N TYR A 8 -3.97 7.63 -9.62
CA TYR A 8 -4.13 8.59 -10.72
C TYR A 8 -3.45 9.95 -10.46
N GLU A 9 -3.04 10.24 -9.23
CA GLU A 9 -2.33 11.49 -8.87
C GLU A 9 -0.84 11.26 -8.63
N ASP A 10 -0.40 10.01 -8.53
CA ASP A 10 0.97 9.68 -8.18
C ASP A 10 1.89 9.72 -9.41
N LEU A 11 3.02 10.42 -9.26
CA LEU A 11 4.00 10.56 -10.34
C LEU A 11 4.66 9.24 -10.72
N ILE A 12 4.85 8.32 -9.78
CA ILE A 12 5.41 6.99 -10.05
C ILE A 12 4.47 6.19 -10.94
N ALA A 13 3.17 6.28 -10.69
CA ALA A 13 2.16 5.63 -11.53
C ALA A 13 2.21 6.18 -12.97
N GLN A 14 2.37 7.49 -13.15
CA GLN A 14 2.48 8.11 -14.47
C GLN A 14 3.76 7.69 -15.20
N ILE A 15 4.89 7.58 -14.51
CA ILE A 15 6.14 7.06 -15.07
C ILE A 15 5.97 5.61 -15.54
N LEU A 16 5.31 4.79 -14.75
CA LEU A 16 5.00 3.39 -15.12
C LEU A 16 4.04 3.30 -16.32
N ALA A 17 3.20 4.30 -16.50
CA ALA A 17 2.36 4.43 -17.69
C ALA A 17 3.11 4.93 -18.94
N GLY A 18 4.38 5.28 -18.81
CA GLY A 18 5.24 5.71 -19.91
C GLY A 18 5.40 7.22 -20.06
N GLU A 19 4.92 8.01 -19.08
CA GLU A 19 5.13 9.45 -19.07
C GLU A 19 6.59 9.80 -18.74
N ASN A 20 7.14 10.74 -19.49
CA ASN A 20 8.50 11.23 -19.25
C ASN A 20 8.45 12.41 -18.25
N ILE A 21 8.65 12.11 -16.98
CA ILE A 21 8.63 13.09 -15.90
C ILE A 21 10.05 13.31 -15.39
N ASP A 22 10.50 14.58 -15.40
CA ASP A 22 11.78 14.96 -14.82
C ASP A 22 11.64 15.06 -13.28
N MET A 23 12.19 14.08 -12.59
CA MET A 23 12.16 14.00 -11.13
C MET A 23 13.03 15.08 -10.44
N GLU A 24 13.95 15.73 -11.17
CA GLU A 24 14.77 16.81 -10.61
C GLU A 24 13.99 18.15 -10.55
N SER A 25 12.97 18.30 -11.40
CA SER A 25 12.11 19.49 -11.45
C SER A 25 10.93 19.44 -10.45
N PHE A 26 11.07 18.75 -9.35
CA PHE A 26 10.02 18.41 -8.38
C PHE A 26 9.24 19.60 -7.78
N MET A 27 9.67 20.83 -7.99
CA MET A 27 9.08 22.06 -7.41
C MET A 27 8.11 22.80 -8.34
N SER A 28 8.02 22.42 -9.60
CA SER A 28 7.03 22.94 -10.53
C SER A 28 6.20 21.78 -11.05
N PHE A 29 4.90 21.96 -11.12
CA PHE A 29 3.92 21.03 -11.67
C PHE A 29 4.42 20.36 -12.95
N VAL A 30 5.14 19.26 -12.80
CA VAL A 30 5.76 18.54 -13.91
C VAL A 30 4.92 17.30 -14.16
N GLY A 31 4.26 17.26 -15.29
CA GLY A 31 3.44 16.14 -15.70
C GLY A 31 2.10 16.57 -16.29
N PRO A 32 1.33 15.65 -16.83
CA PRO A 32 0.02 15.92 -17.38
C PRO A 32 -0.94 16.44 -16.30
N ASN A 33 -2.00 17.12 -16.72
CA ASN A 33 -3.03 17.60 -15.80
C ASN A 33 -3.81 16.42 -15.18
N PRO A 34 -4.57 16.62 -14.06
CA PRO A 34 -5.27 15.53 -13.37
C PRO A 34 -6.23 14.71 -14.24
N LYS A 35 -6.79 15.31 -15.30
CA LYS A 35 -7.67 14.58 -16.23
C LYS A 35 -6.87 13.64 -17.14
N GLU A 36 -5.71 14.08 -17.58
CA GLU A 36 -4.79 13.27 -18.37
C GLU A 36 -4.19 12.15 -17.53
N HIS A 37 -3.82 12.43 -16.26
CA HIS A 37 -3.41 11.41 -15.30
C HIS A 37 -4.44 10.29 -15.18
N ALA A 38 -5.69 10.66 -14.91
CA ALA A 38 -6.77 9.69 -14.77
C ALA A 38 -7.01 8.88 -16.06
N ARG A 39 -6.85 9.51 -17.22
CA ARG A 39 -6.97 8.85 -18.51
C ARG A 39 -5.81 7.88 -18.77
N ASN A 40 -4.57 8.30 -18.54
CA ASN A 40 -3.39 7.46 -18.72
C ASN A 40 -3.47 6.20 -17.87
N MET A 41 -3.92 6.31 -16.63
CA MET A 41 -4.09 5.16 -15.76
C MET A 41 -5.24 4.25 -16.20
N ALA A 42 -6.36 4.83 -16.66
CA ALA A 42 -7.49 4.05 -17.17
C ALA A 42 -7.14 3.30 -18.46
N ASP A 43 -6.30 3.88 -19.30
CA ASP A 43 -5.86 3.30 -20.58
C ASP A 43 -4.69 2.30 -20.39
N ASN A 44 -4.07 2.27 -19.21
CA ASN A 44 -2.93 1.39 -18.91
C ASN A 44 -3.11 0.57 -17.63
N PRO A 45 -3.94 -0.48 -17.65
CA PRO A 45 -4.20 -1.31 -16.48
C PRO A 45 -2.95 -2.05 -15.95
N PHE A 46 -1.94 -2.27 -16.79
CA PHE A 46 -0.68 -2.88 -16.36
C PHE A 46 0.13 -1.92 -15.47
N ALA A 47 0.23 -0.64 -15.86
CA ALA A 47 0.89 0.37 -15.04
C ALA A 47 0.21 0.54 -13.68
N LEU A 48 -1.13 0.55 -13.69
CA LEU A 48 -1.96 0.61 -12.49
C LEU A 48 -1.67 -0.56 -11.54
N ALA A 49 -1.69 -1.78 -12.07
CA ALA A 49 -1.41 -2.98 -11.29
C ALA A 49 0.03 -3.01 -10.76
N SER A 50 1.00 -2.57 -11.56
CA SER A 50 2.41 -2.51 -11.17
C SER A 50 2.64 -1.48 -10.07
N PHE A 51 2.03 -0.30 -10.18
CA PHE A 51 2.08 0.72 -9.13
C PHE A 51 1.46 0.22 -7.83
N PHE A 52 0.27 -0.37 -7.90
CA PHE A 52 -0.40 -0.93 -6.75
C PHE A 52 0.46 -1.98 -6.05
N HIS A 53 1.01 -2.93 -6.82
CA HIS A 53 1.90 -3.97 -6.30
C HIS A 53 3.12 -3.38 -5.59
N PHE A 54 3.78 -2.41 -6.21
CA PHE A 54 4.92 -1.71 -5.64
C PHE A 54 4.59 -1.04 -4.30
N ILE A 55 3.47 -0.32 -4.22
CA ILE A 55 3.05 0.36 -2.98
C ILE A 55 2.73 -0.66 -1.87
N ILE A 56 2.03 -1.74 -2.20
CA ILE A 56 1.68 -2.76 -1.20
C ILE A 56 2.93 -3.49 -0.69
N GLU A 57 3.84 -3.90 -1.57
CA GLU A 57 5.10 -4.53 -1.17
C GLU A 57 5.94 -3.59 -0.29
N THR A 58 6.11 -2.34 -0.72
CA THR A 58 6.85 -1.33 0.04
C THR A 58 6.22 -1.11 1.43
N THR A 59 4.91 -1.04 1.51
CA THR A 59 4.18 -0.90 2.78
C THR A 59 4.43 -2.10 3.69
N LEU A 60 4.30 -3.31 3.17
CA LEU A 60 4.55 -4.54 3.93
C LEU A 60 5.98 -4.61 4.44
N GLU A 61 6.96 -4.32 3.59
CA GLU A 61 8.37 -4.44 3.95
C GLU A 61 8.87 -3.30 4.85
N CYS A 62 8.55 -2.05 4.49
CA CYS A 62 9.08 -0.89 5.21
C CYS A 62 8.29 -0.57 6.49
N LEU A 63 6.96 -0.66 6.45
CA LEU A 63 6.13 -0.26 7.58
C LEU A 63 5.78 -1.44 8.49
N PHE A 64 5.51 -2.61 7.94
CA PHE A 64 5.04 -3.75 8.73
C PHE A 64 6.13 -4.79 9.02
N ALA A 65 7.33 -4.59 8.48
CA ALA A 65 8.46 -5.50 8.64
C ALA A 65 8.17 -6.95 8.18
N VAL A 66 7.44 -7.07 7.06
CA VAL A 66 7.09 -8.34 6.44
C VAL A 66 7.84 -8.48 5.13
N ARG A 67 8.61 -9.55 4.94
CA ARG A 67 9.28 -9.83 3.65
C ARG A 67 8.31 -10.44 2.65
N THR A 68 8.22 -9.82 1.47
CA THR A 68 7.34 -10.26 0.38
C THR A 68 8.07 -11.09 -0.68
N HIS A 69 9.38 -10.89 -0.85
CA HIS A 69 10.19 -11.50 -1.92
C HIS A 69 10.78 -12.89 -1.62
N THR A 70 10.38 -13.55 -0.55
CA THR A 70 10.85 -14.91 -0.27
C THR A 70 9.81 -15.94 -0.67
N THR A 71 10.25 -17.08 -1.24
CA THR A 71 9.42 -18.25 -1.56
C THR A 71 8.67 -18.83 -0.35
N LYS A 72 9.03 -18.39 0.84
CA LYS A 72 8.28 -18.64 2.08
C LYS A 72 8.01 -17.24 2.64
N CYS A 73 6.74 -16.83 2.72
CA CYS A 73 6.35 -15.64 3.47
C CYS A 73 6.94 -15.74 4.89
N GLN A 74 8.10 -15.15 5.08
CA GLN A 74 8.75 -15.11 6.38
C GLN A 74 8.43 -13.74 6.99
N VAL A 75 7.63 -13.78 8.01
CA VAL A 75 7.47 -12.64 8.90
C VAL A 75 8.80 -12.44 9.62
N GLU A 76 9.43 -11.30 9.43
CA GLU A 76 10.66 -10.97 10.14
C GLU A 76 10.38 -10.78 11.64
N ASP A 77 11.33 -11.14 12.46
CA ASP A 77 11.29 -10.82 13.90
C ASP A 77 11.79 -9.38 14.12
N ARG A 78 11.19 -8.45 13.38
CA ARG A 78 11.44 -7.01 13.41
C ARG A 78 10.15 -6.26 13.70
N MET A 79 10.24 -5.26 14.51
CA MET A 79 9.08 -4.43 14.88
C MET A 79 8.77 -3.42 13.78
N GLY A 80 7.58 -3.51 13.21
CA GLY A 80 6.99 -2.49 12.35
C GLY A 80 6.21 -1.45 13.14
N ILE A 81 5.49 -0.58 12.43
CA ILE A 81 4.70 0.51 13.06
C ILE A 81 3.57 0.01 13.99
N PHE A 82 3.09 -1.21 13.77
CA PHE A 82 2.06 -1.85 14.60
C PHE A 82 2.64 -2.86 15.60
N GLY A 83 3.97 -2.95 15.73
CA GLY A 83 4.62 -3.99 16.52
C GLY A 83 5.07 -5.16 15.64
N TYR A 84 5.15 -6.35 16.25
CA TYR A 84 5.56 -7.56 15.55
C TYR A 84 4.37 -8.21 14.86
N VAL A 85 4.42 -8.30 13.53
CA VAL A 85 3.40 -9.01 12.75
C VAL A 85 3.70 -10.50 12.78
N SER A 86 2.73 -11.33 13.10
CA SER A 86 2.84 -12.81 13.08
C SER A 86 2.25 -13.43 11.82
N GLY A 87 1.39 -12.71 11.13
CA GLY A 87 0.78 -13.12 9.89
C GLY A 87 -0.05 -12.00 9.27
N TYR A 88 -0.34 -12.13 7.99
CA TYR A 88 -1.23 -11.22 7.29
C TYR A 88 -2.04 -11.96 6.22
N PHE A 89 -3.18 -11.41 5.89
CA PHE A 89 -4.02 -11.83 4.78
C PHE A 89 -4.66 -10.61 4.15
N GLY A 90 -4.67 -10.54 2.82
CA GLY A 90 -5.26 -9.42 2.10
C GLY A 90 -6.07 -9.86 0.90
N VAL A 91 -7.15 -9.13 0.62
CA VAL A 91 -7.99 -9.29 -0.58
C VAL A 91 -7.93 -8.00 -1.38
N VAL A 92 -7.53 -8.11 -2.64
CA VAL A 92 -7.49 -6.99 -3.57
C VAL A 92 -8.83 -6.89 -4.28
N GLU A 93 -9.37 -5.68 -4.33
CA GLU A 93 -10.61 -5.37 -5.02
C GLU A 93 -10.40 -4.22 -6.01
N ALA A 94 -11.05 -4.30 -7.17
CA ALA A 94 -11.11 -3.20 -8.11
C ALA A 94 -12.34 -2.35 -7.82
N GLN A 95 -12.14 -1.04 -7.67
CA GLN A 95 -13.22 -0.06 -7.60
C GLN A 95 -13.54 0.56 -8.95
N GLY A 96 -14.59 1.35 -9.01
CA GLY A 96 -14.96 2.08 -10.21
C GLY A 96 -13.78 2.88 -10.79
N ARG A 97 -13.60 2.86 -12.11
CA ARG A 97 -12.46 3.40 -12.88
C ARG A 97 -11.18 2.55 -12.82
N GLY A 98 -11.24 1.33 -12.27
CA GLY A 98 -10.10 0.40 -12.27
C GLY A 98 -9.09 0.59 -11.14
N SER A 99 -9.27 1.57 -10.25
CA SER A 99 -8.37 1.71 -9.11
C SER A 99 -8.42 0.49 -8.20
N LEU A 100 -7.26 0.08 -7.71
CA LEU A 100 -7.12 -1.09 -6.86
C LEU A 100 -7.00 -0.68 -5.39
N HIS A 101 -7.62 -1.44 -4.51
CA HIS A 101 -7.43 -1.33 -3.08
C HIS A 101 -7.32 -2.70 -2.44
N VAL A 102 -6.71 -2.76 -1.27
CA VAL A 102 -6.59 -3.99 -0.51
C VAL A 102 -7.22 -3.85 0.87
N HIS A 103 -8.08 -4.81 1.21
CA HIS A 103 -8.52 -5.04 2.58
C HIS A 103 -7.59 -6.06 3.21
N MET A 104 -7.00 -5.69 4.34
CA MET A 104 -5.96 -6.48 4.98
C MET A 104 -6.26 -6.74 6.46
N LEU A 105 -6.04 -7.98 6.86
CA LEU A 105 -5.98 -8.41 8.25
C LEU A 105 -4.51 -8.61 8.63
N LEU A 106 -4.13 -8.12 9.79
CA LEU A 106 -2.82 -8.31 10.38
C LEU A 106 -2.98 -8.99 11.73
N TRP A 107 -2.23 -10.05 11.94
CA TRP A 107 -2.09 -10.70 13.25
C TRP A 107 -0.82 -10.20 13.91
N LEU A 108 -0.96 -9.60 15.08
CA LEU A 108 0.17 -9.05 15.81
C LEU A 108 0.59 -10.02 16.91
N LYS A 109 1.90 -10.24 17.06
CA LYS A 109 2.45 -10.91 18.24
C LYS A 109 2.23 -10.01 19.44
N TYR A 110 1.92 -10.63 20.58
CA TYR A 110 1.76 -9.93 21.86
C TYR A 110 0.63 -8.89 21.88
N ALA A 111 -0.28 -8.93 20.95
CA ALA A 111 -1.49 -8.14 21.04
C ALA A 111 -2.32 -8.64 22.24
N PRO A 112 -2.82 -7.74 23.13
CA PRO A 112 -3.68 -8.15 24.22
C PRO A 112 -4.93 -8.82 23.65
N ASN A 113 -5.45 -9.83 24.35
CA ASN A 113 -6.74 -10.40 23.99
C ASN A 113 -7.86 -9.37 24.26
N THR A 114 -9.07 -9.66 23.79
CA THR A 114 -10.18 -8.71 23.87
C THR A 114 -10.51 -8.34 25.32
N ASP A 115 -10.40 -9.28 26.24
CA ASP A 115 -10.72 -9.08 27.65
C ASP A 115 -9.66 -8.20 28.33
N GLU A 116 -8.37 -8.46 28.09
CA GLU A 116 -7.27 -7.62 28.58
C GLU A 116 -7.34 -6.18 28.01
N MET A 117 -7.79 -6.03 26.76
CA MET A 117 -7.93 -4.72 26.14
C MET A 117 -9.11 -3.95 26.72
N LEU A 118 -10.22 -4.62 27.02
CA LEU A 118 -11.37 -4.05 27.74
C LEU A 118 -10.97 -3.62 29.15
N ASP A 119 -10.25 -4.46 29.88
CA ASP A 119 -9.76 -4.15 31.23
C ASP A 119 -8.82 -2.92 31.22
N LEU A 120 -7.94 -2.80 30.22
CA LEU A 120 -7.07 -1.63 30.06
C LEU A 120 -7.85 -0.34 29.75
N LEU A 121 -8.90 -0.42 28.93
CA LEU A 121 -9.73 0.72 28.56
C LEU A 121 -10.71 1.13 29.67
N MET A 122 -11.02 0.23 30.57
CA MET A 122 -11.96 0.44 31.68
C MET A 122 -11.28 0.85 32.99
N GLN A 123 -9.95 0.95 33.00
CA GLN A 123 -9.24 1.48 34.19
C GLN A 123 -9.48 2.99 34.32
N PRO A 124 -9.86 3.46 35.52
CA PRO A 124 -10.15 4.88 35.75
C PRO A 124 -8.93 5.78 35.66
#